data_52e1604d71b7aa8187cdef8accb1f54e
#
_entry.id   52e1604d71b7aa8187cdef8accb1f54e
#
_cell.length_a   1.000
_cell.length_b   1.000
_cell.length_c   1.000
_cell.angle_alpha   90.00
_cell.angle_beta   90.00
_cell.angle_gamma   90.00
#
_symmetry.space_group_name_H-M   'P 1'
#
loop_
_entity.id
_entity.type
_entity.pdbx_description
1 polymer ?
#
loop_
_entity_poly.entity_id
_entity_poly.type
_entity_poly.pdbx_seq_one_letter_code
_entity_poly.pdbx_strand_id
1 'polypeptide(L)'
;MRLRYAYVPVLLLMSFSAMANVWASSFLSHNERDFRLAVSGDTVRGSRTSKQDSIFKTLNLDEVVVTAAIKEVEMKGDTTVINANAFKTPEGAYLEELLKRVPGLEYDKQDKTITYNGLPIHEINVNGESFFGGNSTLALENLPAKLVSKIKVYDKRSELEKITKVRKGGENYVLDLQTKREFNGTLITSAGIGRGNNDKKEAELISNLFRQTGDNISVIARSGNRYMTSLCPDNRQDNVAMNFAKKFSKRFTLYGNMMYNHYASGNESTLYSEQYLATGNRYQNSASTSTNRNTMGNGSLGMRWSMDDKTYFNIGGNFSKSKSDNTNDSQQSTSSEGDKRINSITRNSDSKSDSHSFSVNADVTRVLNDKGTSISLTGSYSDSKSTNESHSLSETTYYQLESSLGGDSVLYRNQYQHSPSTNRAYSVGINLTQPLAENLRLQLGYRYSANRQVSDRITYESEVYQDSLSNYTQSRTYSHELSLYFNYNGKRWQVNTGVQMHPERRSLDQKTGLLYVDMVRTSVNWNPQLNVSWHQGKTRFELNYDGSSRQPDLGSLMSWSQIGRASCRERV
;
A
#
# COMPACT_ATOMS: atom_id res chain seq x y z
N MET A 1 -9.43 -10.61 34.86
CA MET A 1 -8.76 -11.28 33.73
C MET A 1 -8.34 -10.25 32.67
N ARG A 2 -7.73 -9.10 33.07
CA ARG A 2 -7.44 -7.92 32.21
C ARG A 2 -5.96 -7.61 31.98
N LEU A 3 -5.04 -8.52 32.33
CA LEU A 3 -3.58 -8.25 32.29
C LEU A 3 -2.80 -8.96 31.17
N ARG A 4 -3.45 -9.69 30.25
CA ARG A 4 -2.74 -10.52 29.24
C ARG A 4 -2.43 -9.85 27.90
N TYR A 5 -2.97 -8.66 27.63
CA TYR A 5 -2.76 -8.02 26.31
C TYR A 5 -1.75 -6.86 26.30
N ALA A 6 -1.31 -6.37 27.46
CA ALA A 6 -0.34 -5.28 27.53
C ALA A 6 1.11 -5.70 27.23
N TYR A 7 1.41 -7.00 27.29
CA TYR A 7 2.78 -7.51 27.12
C TYR A 7 3.11 -7.96 25.70
N VAL A 8 2.13 -8.11 24.81
CA VAL A 8 2.38 -8.56 23.44
C VAL A 8 3.23 -7.56 22.63
N PRO A 9 2.97 -6.24 22.66
CA PRO A 9 3.83 -5.29 21.95
C PRO A 9 5.22 -5.15 22.59
N VAL A 10 5.36 -5.32 23.90
CA VAL A 10 6.65 -5.24 24.59
C VAL A 10 7.48 -6.51 24.34
N LEU A 11 6.86 -7.68 24.29
CA LEU A 11 7.51 -8.94 23.92
C LEU A 11 7.90 -8.97 22.42
N LEU A 12 7.08 -8.40 21.55
CA LEU A 12 7.44 -8.18 20.14
C LEU A 12 8.62 -7.20 20.02
N LEU A 13 8.63 -6.11 20.76
CA LEU A 13 9.76 -5.18 20.80
C LEU A 13 11.04 -5.84 21.34
N MET A 14 10.94 -6.69 22.36
CA MET A 14 12.10 -7.42 22.90
C MET A 14 12.60 -8.54 21.97
N SER A 15 11.71 -9.26 21.31
CA SER A 15 12.11 -10.25 20.29
C SER A 15 12.68 -9.60 19.03
N PHE A 16 12.20 -8.41 18.65
CA PHE A 16 12.78 -7.62 17.59
C PHE A 16 14.14 -7.03 17.96
N SER A 17 14.36 -6.62 19.21
CA SER A 17 15.68 -6.15 19.65
C SER A 17 16.72 -7.27 19.64
N ALA A 18 16.32 -8.51 19.96
CA ALA A 18 17.19 -9.68 19.85
C ALA A 18 17.51 -10.04 18.38
N MET A 19 16.53 -9.99 17.48
CA MET A 19 16.77 -10.16 16.04
C MET A 19 17.59 -9.00 15.46
N ALA A 20 17.31 -7.76 15.84
CA ALA A 20 18.10 -6.60 15.40
C ALA A 20 19.55 -6.70 15.86
N ASN A 21 19.81 -7.21 17.06
CA ASN A 21 21.18 -7.43 17.57
C ASN A 21 21.90 -8.57 16.84
N VAL A 22 21.23 -9.66 16.48
CA VAL A 22 21.80 -10.74 15.67
C VAL A 22 22.10 -10.25 14.25
N TRP A 23 21.25 -9.41 13.68
CA TRP A 23 21.46 -8.82 12.36
C TRP A 23 22.48 -7.67 12.39
N ALA A 24 22.48 -6.84 13.42
CA ALA A 24 23.47 -5.79 13.62
C ALA A 24 24.87 -6.38 13.82
N SER A 25 25.00 -7.50 14.54
CA SER A 25 26.28 -8.18 14.72
C SER A 25 26.80 -8.80 13.41
N SER A 26 25.94 -9.37 12.58
CA SER A 26 26.33 -9.85 11.25
C SER A 26 26.61 -8.71 10.26
N PHE A 27 26.01 -7.53 10.47
CA PHE A 27 26.30 -6.31 9.71
C PHE A 27 27.63 -5.67 10.13
N LEU A 28 28.02 -5.81 11.40
CA LEU A 28 29.23 -5.23 11.97
C LEU A 28 30.46 -6.16 11.83
N SER A 29 30.26 -7.48 11.75
CA SER A 29 31.37 -8.45 11.71
C SER A 29 32.19 -8.47 10.40
N HIS A 30 31.79 -7.71 9.38
CA HIS A 30 32.55 -7.63 8.11
C HIS A 30 33.49 -6.43 8.01
N ASN A 31 33.71 -5.67 9.11
CA ASN A 31 34.54 -4.46 9.07
C ASN A 31 35.60 -4.38 10.18
N GLU A 32 36.03 -5.53 10.71
CA GLU A 32 37.22 -5.57 11.58
C GLU A 32 38.53 -5.70 10.75
N ARG A 33 38.82 -4.71 9.96
CA ARG A 33 40.19 -4.39 9.58
C ARG A 33 40.33 -2.88 9.45
N ASP A 34 41.25 -2.34 10.28
CA ASP A 34 41.77 -0.97 10.26
C ASP A 34 40.97 0.12 11.00
N PHE A 35 40.92 -0.01 12.34
CA PHE A 35 40.96 1.17 13.20
C PHE A 35 42.25 1.18 13.99
N ARG A 36 43.33 1.74 13.39
CA ARG A 36 44.49 2.23 14.15
C ARG A 36 44.22 3.70 14.47
N LEU A 37 43.92 3.97 15.73
CA LEU A 37 44.03 5.31 16.30
C LEU A 37 45.52 5.69 16.29
N ALA A 38 45.92 6.55 15.37
CA ALA A 38 47.20 7.26 15.45
C ALA A 38 47.00 8.42 16.42
N VAL A 39 47.34 8.23 17.67
CA VAL A 39 47.59 9.31 18.61
C VAL A 39 49.04 9.75 18.38
N SER A 40 49.25 10.82 17.63
CA SER A 40 50.55 11.48 17.58
C SER A 40 50.62 12.48 18.74
N GLY A 41 51.31 12.06 19.80
CA GLY A 41 51.77 12.98 20.85
C GLY A 41 53.05 13.67 20.40
N ASP A 42 52.96 14.94 20.11
CA ASP A 42 54.15 15.80 19.91
C ASP A 42 54.74 16.13 21.28
N THR A 43 55.88 15.48 21.57
CA THR A 43 56.79 15.95 22.62
C THR A 43 57.89 16.79 21.97
N VAL A 44 57.76 18.09 22.16
CA VAL A 44 58.83 19.05 21.83
C VAL A 44 60.04 18.82 22.75
N ARG A 45 61.17 18.42 22.18
CA ARG A 45 62.47 18.51 22.84
C ARG A 45 63.40 19.35 21.97
N GLY A 46 63.71 20.51 22.47
CA GLY A 46 64.64 21.45 21.85
C GLY A 46 66.09 20.96 21.87
N SER A 47 66.81 21.22 20.82
CA SER A 47 68.27 21.30 20.81
C SER A 47 68.71 22.35 19.77
N ARG A 48 69.70 23.10 20.19
CA ARG A 48 70.31 24.30 19.56
C ARG A 48 71.17 23.98 18.35
N THR A 49 71.32 25.04 17.52
CA THR A 49 72.40 25.48 16.66
C THR A 49 72.47 24.93 15.26
N SER A 50 72.27 25.76 14.24
CA SER A 50 73.27 26.53 13.56
C SER A 50 72.69 27.38 12.44
N LYS A 51 73.25 28.57 12.25
CA LYS A 51 72.94 29.54 11.20
C LYS A 51 73.20 28.96 9.83
N GLN A 52 72.22 29.01 8.95
CA GLN A 52 72.44 29.18 7.52
C GLN A 52 71.31 30.01 6.92
N ASP A 53 71.67 31.19 6.47
CA ASP A 53 70.79 32.08 5.72
C ASP A 53 70.35 31.41 4.44
N SER A 54 69.06 31.09 4.37
CA SER A 54 68.42 30.89 3.10
C SER A 54 67.20 31.81 3.03
N ILE A 55 67.30 32.74 2.09
CA ILE A 55 66.25 33.70 1.73
C ILE A 55 65.07 32.89 1.17
N PHE A 56 64.14 32.49 2.04
CA PHE A 56 62.85 32.02 1.59
C PHE A 56 62.00 33.21 1.24
N LYS A 57 61.87 33.46 -0.07
CA LYS A 57 60.88 34.35 -0.61
C LYS A 57 59.50 33.71 -0.28
N THR A 58 58.81 34.19 0.75
CA THR A 58 57.42 33.82 1.01
C THR A 58 56.59 34.36 -0.13
N LEU A 59 56.26 33.44 -1.07
CA LEU A 59 55.18 33.68 -2.02
C LEU A 59 53.88 33.60 -1.21
N ASN A 60 53.30 34.73 -0.93
CA ASN A 60 51.90 34.79 -0.53
C ASN A 60 51.08 34.34 -1.75
N LEU A 61 50.63 33.11 -1.70
CA LEU A 61 49.59 32.63 -2.63
C LEU A 61 48.30 33.28 -2.18
N ASP A 62 47.73 34.11 -3.02
CA ASP A 62 46.38 34.64 -2.79
C ASP A 62 45.43 33.44 -2.64
N GLU A 63 44.63 33.48 -1.59
CA GLU A 63 43.62 32.47 -1.33
C GLU A 63 42.63 32.44 -2.52
N VAL A 64 42.73 31.44 -3.36
CA VAL A 64 41.78 31.24 -4.44
C VAL A 64 40.49 30.70 -3.83
N VAL A 65 39.60 31.60 -3.46
CA VAL A 65 38.22 31.24 -3.07
C VAL A 65 37.48 30.76 -4.31
N VAL A 66 37.46 29.46 -4.53
CA VAL A 66 36.63 28.82 -5.57
C VAL A 66 35.17 28.87 -5.07
N THR A 67 34.46 29.93 -5.35
CA THR A 67 33.01 29.98 -5.19
C THR A 67 32.37 29.18 -6.32
N ALA A 68 32.25 27.86 -6.14
CA ALA A 68 31.43 27.06 -7.00
C ALA A 68 29.95 27.35 -6.70
N ALA A 69 29.24 28.00 -7.64
CA ALA A 69 27.79 28.12 -7.56
C ALA A 69 27.17 26.70 -7.52
N ILE A 70 26.53 26.36 -6.41
CA ILE A 70 25.86 25.08 -6.29
C ILE A 70 24.66 25.09 -7.24
N LYS A 71 24.71 24.28 -8.29
CA LYS A 71 23.56 24.10 -9.18
C LYS A 71 22.44 23.41 -8.41
N GLU A 72 21.31 24.05 -8.30
CA GLU A 72 20.12 23.50 -7.60
C GLU A 72 19.56 22.30 -8.32
N VAL A 73 19.41 22.37 -9.64
CA VAL A 73 18.82 21.34 -10.50
C VAL A 73 19.72 21.11 -11.70
N GLU A 74 20.00 19.86 -12.02
CA GLU A 74 20.79 19.43 -13.18
C GLU A 74 20.08 18.26 -13.87
N MET A 75 19.99 18.30 -15.21
CA MET A 75 19.53 17.15 -15.98
C MET A 75 20.70 16.30 -16.42
N LYS A 76 20.65 14.98 -16.14
CA LYS A 76 21.64 13.96 -16.57
C LYS A 76 20.91 12.90 -17.39
N GLY A 77 20.90 13.06 -18.72
CA GLY A 77 20.07 12.24 -19.60
C GLY A 77 18.59 12.40 -19.25
N ASP A 78 17.91 11.29 -18.97
CA ASP A 78 16.48 11.28 -18.60
C ASP A 78 16.25 11.44 -17.08
N THR A 79 17.32 11.71 -16.30
CA THR A 79 17.23 11.86 -14.84
C THR A 79 17.40 13.31 -14.45
N THR A 80 16.43 13.84 -13.71
CA THR A 80 16.59 15.12 -13.03
C THR A 80 17.28 14.91 -11.69
N VAL A 81 18.39 15.60 -11.46
CA VAL A 81 19.16 15.56 -10.22
C VAL A 81 19.05 16.90 -9.51
N ILE A 82 18.50 16.91 -8.32
CA ILE A 82 18.27 18.07 -7.47
C ILE A 82 19.23 17.99 -6.30
N ASN A 83 19.97 19.06 -6.04
CA ASN A 83 20.89 19.14 -4.91
C ASN A 83 20.13 19.56 -3.65
N ALA A 84 19.89 18.62 -2.73
CA ALA A 84 19.15 18.86 -1.51
C ALA A 84 19.82 19.91 -0.59
N ASN A 85 21.16 20.04 -0.66
CA ASN A 85 21.89 21.01 0.16
C ASN A 85 21.68 22.48 -0.27
N ALA A 86 21.12 22.71 -1.46
CA ALA A 86 20.76 24.06 -1.91
C ALA A 86 19.52 24.61 -1.17
N PHE A 87 18.70 23.74 -0.57
CA PHE A 87 17.46 24.08 0.09
C PHE A 87 17.61 23.97 1.61
N LYS A 88 17.60 25.11 2.29
CA LYS A 88 17.71 25.15 3.76
C LYS A 88 16.41 24.66 4.39
N THR A 89 16.50 23.67 5.26
CA THR A 89 15.40 23.19 6.08
C THR A 89 15.64 23.51 7.55
N PRO A 90 14.60 23.68 8.38
CA PRO A 90 14.75 23.80 9.83
C PRO A 90 15.49 22.58 10.41
N GLU A 91 16.14 22.80 11.56
CA GLU A 91 16.76 21.68 12.29
C GLU A 91 15.68 20.69 12.75
N GLY A 92 15.94 19.39 12.60
CA GLY A 92 14.97 18.34 12.91
C GLY A 92 13.85 18.14 11.88
N ALA A 93 13.87 18.87 10.75
CA ALA A 93 12.85 18.72 9.71
C ALA A 93 12.90 17.33 9.06
N TYR A 94 11.73 16.82 8.72
CA TYR A 94 11.55 15.61 7.93
C TYR A 94 11.53 15.90 6.43
N LEU A 95 11.53 14.83 5.63
CA LEU A 95 11.61 14.91 4.16
C LEU A 95 10.50 15.77 3.54
N GLU A 96 9.30 15.75 4.10
CA GLU A 96 8.17 16.58 3.64
C GLU A 96 8.54 18.07 3.53
N GLU A 97 9.24 18.59 4.56
CA GLU A 97 9.65 20.00 4.58
C GLU A 97 10.72 20.34 3.55
N LEU A 98 11.57 19.37 3.22
CA LEU A 98 12.54 19.50 2.13
C LEU A 98 11.84 19.53 0.77
N LEU A 99 10.91 18.60 0.52
CA LEU A 99 10.23 18.49 -0.77
C LEU A 99 9.38 19.72 -1.09
N LYS A 100 8.73 20.33 -0.10
CA LYS A 100 7.99 21.60 -0.27
C LYS A 100 8.84 22.76 -0.78
N ARG A 101 10.16 22.70 -0.59
CA ARG A 101 11.10 23.75 -0.99
C ARG A 101 11.74 23.49 -2.34
N VAL A 102 11.56 22.28 -2.88
CA VAL A 102 12.13 21.88 -4.15
C VAL A 102 11.21 22.29 -5.30
N PRO A 103 11.69 23.13 -6.25
CA PRO A 103 10.89 23.55 -7.38
C PRO A 103 10.35 22.37 -8.19
N GLY A 104 9.06 22.41 -8.52
CA GLY A 104 8.37 21.39 -9.31
C GLY A 104 7.94 20.14 -8.55
N LEU A 105 8.34 19.96 -7.27
CA LEU A 105 7.78 18.92 -6.41
C LEU A 105 6.58 19.46 -5.64
N GLU A 106 5.47 18.75 -5.72
CA GLU A 106 4.23 19.05 -5.03
C GLU A 106 3.77 17.82 -4.25
N TYR A 107 3.29 18.03 -3.03
CA TYR A 107 2.73 16.99 -2.19
C TYR A 107 1.34 17.36 -1.74
N ASP A 108 0.35 16.60 -2.17
CA ASP A 108 -1.02 16.69 -1.68
C ASP A 108 -1.19 15.81 -0.44
N LYS A 109 -1.51 16.45 0.69
CA LYS A 109 -1.72 15.75 1.97
C LYS A 109 -3.06 15.00 2.03
N GLN A 110 -4.08 15.46 1.30
CA GLN A 110 -5.41 14.83 1.31
C GLN A 110 -5.36 13.52 0.53
N ASP A 111 -4.84 13.58 -0.68
CA ASP A 111 -4.73 12.42 -1.57
C ASP A 111 -3.46 11.60 -1.35
N LYS A 112 -2.51 12.12 -0.53
CA LYS A 112 -1.20 11.51 -0.25
C LYS A 112 -0.39 11.25 -1.53
N THR A 113 -0.56 12.09 -2.53
CA THR A 113 0.10 12.00 -3.82
C THR A 113 1.26 12.97 -3.93
N ILE A 114 2.34 12.54 -4.60
CA ILE A 114 3.49 13.37 -4.90
C ILE A 114 3.55 13.52 -6.42
N THR A 115 3.76 14.73 -6.89
CA THR A 115 3.99 15.00 -8.32
C THR A 115 5.30 15.77 -8.52
N TYR A 116 5.92 15.57 -9.66
CA TYR A 116 7.06 16.38 -10.12
C TYR A 116 6.74 16.96 -11.50
N ASN A 117 6.63 18.30 -11.59
CA ASN A 117 6.18 18.99 -12.80
C ASN A 117 4.88 18.39 -13.40
N GLY A 118 3.92 18.04 -12.54
CA GLY A 118 2.66 17.41 -12.91
C GLY A 118 2.73 15.90 -13.20
N LEU A 119 3.93 15.29 -13.14
CA LEU A 119 4.08 13.84 -13.32
C LEU A 119 3.94 13.13 -11.97
N PRO A 120 3.07 12.12 -11.85
CA PRO A 120 2.88 11.41 -10.59
C PRO A 120 4.12 10.59 -10.21
N ILE A 121 4.54 10.70 -8.96
CA ILE A 121 5.61 9.89 -8.36
C ILE A 121 4.97 8.69 -7.66
N HIS A 122 5.29 7.50 -8.13
CA HIS A 122 4.68 6.26 -7.63
C HIS A 122 5.44 5.63 -6.46
N GLU A 123 6.73 5.95 -6.31
CA GLU A 123 7.59 5.29 -5.32
C GLU A 123 8.70 6.21 -4.84
N ILE A 124 9.00 6.14 -3.53
CA ILE A 124 10.19 6.75 -2.96
C ILE A 124 11.24 5.67 -2.70
N ASN A 125 12.43 5.87 -3.27
CA ASN A 125 13.59 5.03 -3.06
C ASN A 125 14.62 5.74 -2.16
N VAL A 126 15.44 4.95 -1.47
CA VAL A 126 16.63 5.43 -0.78
C VAL A 126 17.84 4.66 -1.28
N ASN A 127 18.79 5.37 -1.88
CA ASN A 127 19.97 4.80 -2.51
C ASN A 127 19.66 3.69 -3.53
N GLY A 128 18.56 3.88 -4.30
CA GLY A 128 18.10 2.97 -5.35
C GLY A 128 17.21 1.83 -4.91
N GLU A 129 16.97 1.65 -3.60
CA GLU A 129 16.09 0.61 -3.07
C GLU A 129 14.78 1.20 -2.56
N SER A 130 13.67 0.49 -2.79
CA SER A 130 12.33 0.88 -2.35
C SER A 130 12.26 1.04 -0.84
N PHE A 131 11.68 2.13 -0.39
CA PHE A 131 11.47 2.41 1.03
C PHE A 131 10.02 2.09 1.42
N PHE A 132 9.84 1.17 2.36
CA PHE A 132 8.53 0.65 2.81
C PHE A 132 7.59 0.22 1.67
N GLY A 133 8.16 -0.44 0.63
CA GLY A 133 7.37 -0.93 -0.51
C GLY A 133 6.69 0.17 -1.32
N GLY A 134 7.26 1.39 -1.34
CA GLY A 134 6.72 2.54 -2.04
C GLY A 134 5.75 3.40 -1.23
N ASN A 135 5.58 3.14 0.07
CA ASN A 135 4.73 3.98 0.92
C ASN A 135 5.37 5.37 1.11
N SER A 136 4.94 6.32 0.29
CA SER A 136 5.45 7.68 0.26
C SER A 136 5.21 8.43 1.59
N THR A 137 4.08 8.23 2.23
CA THR A 137 3.74 8.88 3.51
C THR A 137 4.74 8.51 4.61
N LEU A 138 5.10 7.22 4.72
CA LEU A 138 6.09 6.79 5.70
C LEU A 138 7.47 7.40 5.43
N ALA A 139 7.84 7.57 4.16
CA ALA A 139 9.10 8.25 3.82
C ALA A 139 9.07 9.73 4.18
N LEU A 140 7.99 10.44 3.82
CA LEU A 140 7.86 11.88 4.03
C LEU A 140 7.87 12.26 5.52
N GLU A 141 7.17 11.49 6.32
CA GLU A 141 6.98 11.79 7.74
C GLU A 141 8.11 11.28 8.65
N ASN A 142 8.99 10.38 8.16
CA ASN A 142 9.94 9.67 9.03
C ASN A 142 11.40 9.75 8.59
N LEU A 143 11.70 10.21 7.37
CA LEU A 143 13.06 10.42 6.93
C LEU A 143 13.52 11.83 7.29
N PRO A 144 14.58 12.00 8.11
CA PRO A 144 15.13 13.32 8.39
C PRO A 144 15.70 13.98 7.12
N ALA A 145 15.30 15.22 6.84
CA ALA A 145 15.76 15.99 5.68
C ALA A 145 17.30 16.08 5.59
N LYS A 146 17.96 16.17 6.75
CA LYS A 146 19.43 16.26 6.86
C LYS A 146 20.18 15.09 6.25
N LEU A 147 19.54 13.91 6.10
CA LEU A 147 20.12 12.72 5.50
C LEU A 147 20.34 12.86 4.00
N VAL A 148 19.54 13.67 3.33
CA VAL A 148 19.48 13.72 1.88
C VAL A 148 20.54 14.66 1.33
N SER A 149 21.36 14.14 0.40
CA SER A 149 22.33 14.93 -0.36
C SER A 149 21.79 15.36 -1.71
N LYS A 150 21.11 14.43 -2.40
CA LYS A 150 20.53 14.63 -3.73
C LYS A 150 19.20 13.91 -3.84
N ILE A 151 18.30 14.49 -4.61
CA ILE A 151 17.03 13.91 -5.01
C ILE A 151 17.12 13.64 -6.51
N LYS A 152 16.88 12.42 -6.93
CA LYS A 152 16.82 12.05 -8.34
C LYS A 152 15.38 11.72 -8.71
N VAL A 153 14.90 12.31 -9.79
CA VAL A 153 13.61 11.98 -10.37
C VAL A 153 13.86 11.36 -11.73
N TYR A 154 13.42 10.13 -11.92
CA TYR A 154 13.60 9.41 -13.18
C TYR A 154 12.52 8.33 -13.36
N ASP A 155 12.37 7.93 -14.59
CA ASP A 155 11.53 6.80 -14.96
C ASP A 155 12.24 5.47 -14.66
N LYS A 156 11.74 4.75 -13.66
CA LYS A 156 12.32 3.48 -13.18
C LYS A 156 11.89 2.33 -14.07
N ARG A 157 12.84 1.72 -14.75
CA ARG A 157 12.61 0.46 -15.45
C ARG A 157 12.85 -0.72 -14.52
N SER A 158 11.94 -1.69 -14.54
CA SER A 158 12.14 -2.96 -13.84
C SER A 158 13.34 -3.72 -14.42
N GLU A 159 13.94 -4.62 -13.67
CA GLU A 159 15.05 -5.45 -14.18
C GLU A 159 14.60 -6.29 -15.39
N LEU A 160 13.36 -6.77 -15.37
CA LEU A 160 12.76 -7.46 -16.50
C LEU A 160 12.71 -6.59 -17.75
N GLU A 161 12.27 -5.32 -17.63
CA GLU A 161 12.23 -4.38 -18.75
C GLU A 161 13.63 -4.01 -19.26
N LYS A 162 14.63 -3.94 -18.36
CA LYS A 162 16.03 -3.72 -18.76
C LYS A 162 16.58 -4.87 -19.59
N ILE A 163 16.29 -6.11 -19.18
CA ILE A 163 16.77 -7.32 -19.83
C ILE A 163 16.03 -7.57 -21.13
N THR A 164 14.71 -7.53 -21.12
CA THR A 164 13.88 -7.79 -22.32
C THR A 164 13.79 -6.59 -23.26
N LYS A 165 14.11 -5.40 -22.75
CA LYS A 165 13.90 -4.09 -23.43
C LYS A 165 12.45 -3.87 -23.87
N VAL A 166 11.52 -4.58 -23.28
CA VAL A 166 10.07 -4.44 -23.48
C VAL A 166 9.49 -3.69 -22.30
N ARG A 167 8.80 -2.61 -22.57
CA ARG A 167 8.07 -1.84 -21.57
C ARG A 167 6.64 -2.34 -21.51
N LYS A 168 6.18 -2.66 -20.30
CA LYS A 168 4.78 -2.97 -20.02
C LYS A 168 4.17 -1.80 -19.25
N GLY A 169 3.25 -1.09 -19.88
CA GLY A 169 2.56 0.03 -19.22
C GLY A 169 3.20 1.40 -19.46
N GLY A 170 2.70 2.40 -18.74
CA GLY A 170 3.16 3.79 -18.75
C GLY A 170 4.51 4.00 -18.08
N GLU A 171 4.93 5.26 -17.97
CA GLU A 171 6.14 5.64 -17.27
C GLU A 171 5.94 5.52 -15.76
N ASN A 172 6.96 5.01 -15.07
CA ASN A 172 6.97 4.83 -13.63
C ASN A 172 7.99 5.77 -13.00
N TYR A 173 7.59 7.02 -12.78
CA TYR A 173 8.45 8.00 -12.15
C TYR A 173 8.63 7.70 -10.67
N VAL A 174 9.90 7.69 -10.26
CA VAL A 174 10.29 7.47 -8.87
C VAL A 174 11.16 8.62 -8.38
N LEU A 175 11.10 8.85 -7.09
CA LEU A 175 11.94 9.80 -6.38
C LEU A 175 12.98 9.01 -5.58
N ASP A 176 14.26 9.05 -5.99
CA ASP A 176 15.36 8.35 -5.34
C ASP A 176 16.21 9.32 -4.53
N LEU A 177 16.22 9.11 -3.22
CA LEU A 177 16.94 9.91 -2.26
C LEU A 177 18.36 9.36 -2.07
N GLN A 178 19.36 10.15 -2.41
CA GLN A 178 20.75 9.80 -2.16
C GLN A 178 21.15 10.31 -0.79
N THR A 179 21.64 9.43 0.08
CA THR A 179 22.10 9.82 1.42
C THR A 179 23.46 10.47 1.38
N LYS A 180 23.74 11.35 2.33
CA LYS A 180 25.07 11.95 2.49
C LYS A 180 26.09 10.89 2.94
N ARG A 181 27.34 11.08 2.53
CA ARG A 181 28.44 10.13 2.84
C ARG A 181 28.71 10.01 4.34
N GLU A 182 28.55 11.10 5.08
CA GLU A 182 28.73 11.15 6.53
C GLU A 182 27.79 10.22 7.32
N PHE A 183 26.61 9.90 6.74
CA PHE A 183 25.63 8.98 7.33
C PHE A 183 25.74 7.54 6.78
N ASN A 184 26.74 7.22 5.99
CA ASN A 184 26.90 5.89 5.41
C ASN A 184 27.19 4.84 6.49
N GLY A 185 26.23 3.94 6.74
CA GLY A 185 26.33 2.90 7.78
C GLY A 185 26.16 3.41 9.21
N THR A 186 25.72 4.67 9.39
CA THR A 186 25.45 5.25 10.70
C THR A 186 24.00 4.96 11.10
N LEU A 187 23.80 4.53 12.34
CA LEU A 187 22.47 4.38 12.92
C LEU A 187 21.98 5.75 13.40
N ILE A 188 20.86 6.19 12.87
CA ILE A 188 20.23 7.47 13.22
C ILE A 188 18.92 7.16 13.91
N THR A 189 18.83 7.53 15.18
CA THR A 189 17.66 7.26 16.01
C THR A 189 17.09 8.57 16.54
N SER A 190 15.77 8.67 16.48
CA SER A 190 14.96 9.71 17.13
C SER A 190 13.95 9.02 18.03
N ALA A 191 13.84 9.48 19.28
CA ALA A 191 12.86 9.00 20.22
C ALA A 191 12.17 10.18 20.89
N GLY A 192 10.87 10.09 21.08
CA GLY A 192 10.05 11.10 21.71
C GLY A 192 8.98 10.47 22.60
N ILE A 193 8.70 11.14 23.71
CA ILE A 193 7.56 10.86 24.57
C ILE A 193 6.84 12.15 24.88
N GLY A 194 5.52 12.11 24.84
CA GLY A 194 4.69 13.27 25.10
C GLY A 194 3.52 12.93 26.02
N ARG A 195 3.16 13.91 26.87
CA ARG A 195 1.94 13.87 27.67
C ARG A 195 1.23 15.21 27.54
N GLY A 196 -0.04 15.17 27.25
CA GLY A 196 -0.89 16.35 27.12
C GLY A 196 -2.03 16.38 28.13
N ASN A 197 -2.88 17.38 28.03
CA ASN A 197 -4.13 17.47 28.77
C ASN A 197 -5.11 16.38 28.33
N ASN A 198 -6.13 16.09 29.12
CA ASN A 198 -7.17 15.10 28.84
C ASN A 198 -6.62 13.69 28.54
N ASP A 199 -5.64 13.25 29.35
CA ASP A 199 -4.99 11.92 29.23
C ASP A 199 -4.35 11.61 27.88
N LYS A 200 -4.01 12.67 27.09
CA LYS A 200 -3.27 12.51 25.86
C LYS A 200 -1.84 12.03 26.13
N LYS A 201 -1.43 11.01 25.39
CA LYS A 201 -0.10 10.39 25.48
C LYS A 201 0.40 10.07 24.09
N GLU A 202 1.72 10.16 23.94
CA GLU A 202 2.39 9.80 22.68
C GLU A 202 3.78 9.23 23.01
N ALA A 203 4.16 8.20 22.30
CA ALA A 203 5.52 7.68 22.27
C ALA A 203 5.91 7.38 20.82
N GLU A 204 7.11 7.78 20.43
CA GLU A 204 7.64 7.59 19.10
C GLU A 204 9.08 7.11 19.16
N LEU A 205 9.42 6.16 18.30
CA LEU A 205 10.79 5.71 18.03
C LEU A 205 10.97 5.57 16.52
N ILE A 206 11.94 6.26 15.95
CA ILE A 206 12.33 6.14 14.55
C ILE A 206 13.82 5.83 14.52
N SER A 207 14.19 4.72 13.89
CA SER A 207 15.58 4.30 13.77
C SER A 207 15.88 3.90 12.34
N ASN A 208 16.91 4.50 11.74
CA ASN A 208 17.28 4.31 10.36
C ASN A 208 18.77 4.06 10.22
N LEU A 209 19.13 3.07 9.42
CA LEU A 209 20.48 2.78 8.98
C LEU A 209 20.49 2.64 7.46
N PHE A 210 21.26 3.47 6.77
CA PHE A 210 21.40 3.44 5.32
C PHE A 210 22.86 3.28 4.93
N ARG A 211 23.12 2.48 3.89
CA ARG A 211 24.41 2.41 3.21
C ARG A 211 24.28 2.88 1.76
N GLN A 212 25.31 3.51 1.25
CA GLN A 212 25.34 3.95 -0.17
C GLN A 212 25.27 2.79 -1.16
N THR A 213 25.56 1.57 -0.72
CA THR A 213 25.36 0.33 -1.48
C THR A 213 23.88 0.02 -1.76
N GLY A 214 22.95 0.68 -1.03
CA GLY A 214 21.52 0.44 -1.04
C GLY A 214 21.05 -0.48 0.10
N ASP A 215 21.97 -1.03 0.90
CA ASP A 215 21.58 -1.73 2.12
C ASP A 215 20.89 -0.76 3.07
N ASN A 216 19.75 -1.15 3.61
CA ASN A 216 19.01 -0.34 4.58
C ASN A 216 18.26 -1.19 5.59
N ILE A 217 18.06 -0.62 6.77
CA ILE A 217 17.11 -1.10 7.75
C ILE A 217 16.48 0.11 8.43
N SER A 218 15.16 0.11 8.56
CA SER A 218 14.40 1.18 9.19
C SER A 218 13.33 0.59 10.08
N VAL A 219 13.19 1.14 11.27
CA VAL A 219 12.17 0.77 12.25
C VAL A 219 11.47 2.05 12.69
N ILE A 220 10.16 2.04 12.63
CA ILE A 220 9.28 3.12 13.07
C ILE A 220 8.29 2.51 14.06
N ALA A 221 8.20 3.06 15.25
CA ALA A 221 7.20 2.66 16.23
C ALA A 221 6.54 3.91 16.81
N ARG A 222 5.23 3.96 16.77
CA ARG A 222 4.42 5.03 17.34
C ARG A 222 3.28 4.42 18.14
N SER A 223 2.99 5.01 19.30
CA SER A 223 1.88 4.63 20.13
C SER A 223 1.30 5.85 20.81
N GLY A 224 -0.01 6.01 20.78
CA GLY A 224 -0.63 7.14 21.46
C GLY A 224 -2.09 7.36 21.11
N ASN A 225 -2.66 8.39 21.73
CA ASN A 225 -4.04 8.84 21.50
C ASN A 225 -4.14 10.34 21.16
N ARG A 226 -3.04 10.95 20.70
CA ARG A 226 -2.92 12.40 20.49
C ARG A 226 -4.00 12.96 19.58
N TYR A 227 -4.26 12.31 18.45
CA TYR A 227 -5.18 12.78 17.42
C TYR A 227 -6.59 12.22 17.54
N MET A 228 -6.87 11.48 18.61
CA MET A 228 -8.11 10.76 18.78
C MET A 228 -9.13 11.54 19.61
N THR A 229 -10.41 11.43 19.26
CA THR A 229 -11.51 12.01 20.06
C THR A 229 -11.68 11.22 21.36
N SER A 230 -12.13 11.87 22.43
CA SER A 230 -12.27 11.24 23.76
C SER A 230 -13.46 10.29 23.91
N LEU A 231 -14.21 10.04 22.84
CA LEU A 231 -15.49 9.31 22.88
C LEU A 231 -15.34 7.78 23.06
N CYS A 232 -14.13 7.26 22.91
CA CYS A 232 -13.86 5.85 23.15
C CYS A 232 -12.88 5.69 24.33
N PRO A 233 -13.20 4.90 25.37
CA PRO A 233 -12.31 4.70 26.52
C PRO A 233 -10.94 4.13 26.13
N ASP A 234 -10.89 3.33 25.06
CA ASP A 234 -9.67 2.68 24.55
C ASP A 234 -9.10 3.39 23.30
N ASN A 235 -9.39 4.69 23.15
CA ASN A 235 -8.99 5.50 22.00
C ASN A 235 -7.45 5.53 21.87
N ARG A 236 -6.91 4.71 20.97
CA ARG A 236 -5.47 4.47 20.83
C ARG A 236 -5.13 4.14 19.39
N GLN A 237 -3.95 4.61 18.99
CA GLN A 237 -3.31 4.22 17.75
C GLN A 237 -1.91 3.70 18.04
N ASP A 238 -1.61 2.49 17.60
CA ASP A 238 -0.29 1.90 17.60
C ASP A 238 0.12 1.58 16.18
N ASN A 239 1.31 1.99 15.81
CA ASN A 239 1.90 1.70 14.52
C ASN A 239 3.32 1.21 14.74
N VAL A 240 3.66 0.05 14.20
CA VAL A 240 5.03 -0.45 14.12
C VAL A 240 5.31 -0.84 12.68
N ALA A 241 6.33 -0.27 12.09
CA ALA A 241 6.73 -0.57 10.73
C ALA A 241 8.24 -0.86 10.69
N MET A 242 8.62 -1.87 9.92
CA MET A 242 10.00 -2.24 9.65
C MET A 242 10.19 -2.41 8.15
N ASN A 243 11.30 -1.91 7.67
CA ASN A 243 11.75 -2.10 6.29
C ASN A 243 13.20 -2.52 6.27
N PHE A 244 13.56 -3.41 5.38
CA PHE A 244 14.94 -3.76 5.14
C PHE A 244 15.21 -4.08 3.67
N ALA A 245 16.44 -3.80 3.24
CA ALA A 245 17.01 -4.31 2.02
C ALA A 245 18.47 -4.68 2.28
N LYS A 246 18.90 -5.86 1.83
CA LYS A 246 20.26 -6.36 1.98
C LYS A 246 20.78 -6.87 0.65
N LYS A 247 21.84 -6.27 0.16
CA LYS A 247 22.60 -6.73 -1.01
C LYS A 247 23.75 -7.64 -0.56
N PHE A 248 23.56 -8.94 -0.69
CA PHE A 248 24.63 -9.91 -0.40
C PHE A 248 25.70 -9.90 -1.48
N SER A 249 25.33 -9.55 -2.70
CA SER A 249 26.23 -9.35 -3.82
C SER A 249 25.61 -8.35 -4.81
N LYS A 250 26.37 -7.97 -5.86
CA LYS A 250 25.83 -7.17 -6.97
C LYS A 250 24.65 -7.86 -7.70
N ARG A 251 24.53 -9.19 -7.53
CA ARG A 251 23.54 -10.03 -8.22
C ARG A 251 22.43 -10.54 -7.32
N PHE A 252 22.55 -10.43 -6.00
CA PHE A 252 21.57 -10.99 -5.07
C PHE A 252 21.15 -9.97 -4.00
N THR A 253 19.87 -9.67 -3.96
CA THR A 253 19.25 -8.74 -3.00
C THR A 253 18.04 -9.42 -2.34
N LEU A 254 18.01 -9.39 -1.03
CA LEU A 254 16.85 -9.73 -0.20
C LEU A 254 16.26 -8.44 0.36
N TYR A 255 14.95 -8.30 0.28
CA TYR A 255 14.25 -7.11 0.77
C TYR A 255 12.90 -7.47 1.36
N GLY A 256 12.39 -6.63 2.24
CA GLY A 256 11.08 -6.84 2.82
C GLY A 256 10.64 -5.69 3.70
N ASN A 257 9.37 -5.73 4.02
CA ASN A 257 8.78 -4.82 4.99
C ASN A 257 7.74 -5.56 5.84
N MET A 258 7.50 -5.02 7.02
CA MET A 258 6.47 -5.49 7.94
C MET A 258 5.81 -4.28 8.57
N MET A 259 4.50 -4.33 8.72
CA MET A 259 3.73 -3.28 9.35
C MET A 259 2.67 -3.89 10.26
N TYR A 260 2.57 -3.34 11.45
CA TYR A 260 1.50 -3.62 12.40
C TYR A 260 0.80 -2.31 12.74
N ASN A 261 -0.51 -2.30 12.64
CA ASN A 261 -1.35 -1.16 13.01
C ASN A 261 -2.44 -1.65 13.96
N HIS A 262 -2.63 -0.92 15.03
CA HIS A 262 -3.81 -1.04 15.88
C HIS A 262 -4.46 0.34 15.99
N TYR A 263 -5.75 0.38 15.77
CA TYR A 263 -6.52 1.60 15.80
C TYR A 263 -7.83 1.34 16.56
N ALA A 264 -8.10 2.16 17.56
CA ALA A 264 -9.37 2.13 18.28
C ALA A 264 -9.95 3.55 18.30
N SER A 265 -11.18 3.72 17.87
CA SER A 265 -11.87 5.01 17.84
C SER A 265 -13.33 4.88 18.20
N GLY A 266 -13.89 5.95 18.73
CA GLY A 266 -15.32 6.14 18.93
C GLY A 266 -15.83 7.36 18.17
N ASN A 267 -17.06 7.29 17.72
CA ASN A 267 -17.75 8.39 17.06
C ASN A 267 -19.18 8.48 17.57
N GLU A 268 -19.62 9.69 17.86
CA GLU A 268 -21.01 10.02 18.10
C GLU A 268 -21.50 10.92 16.98
N SER A 269 -22.68 10.63 16.48
CA SER A 269 -23.32 11.45 15.46
C SER A 269 -24.80 11.66 15.76
N THR A 270 -25.27 12.85 15.53
CA THR A 270 -26.68 13.20 15.54
C THR A 270 -27.06 13.75 14.18
N LEU A 271 -28.18 13.29 13.64
CA LEU A 271 -28.69 13.73 12.35
C LEU A 271 -30.14 14.13 12.53
N TYR A 272 -30.45 15.34 12.10
CA TYR A 272 -31.83 15.79 11.85
C TYR A 272 -32.04 15.90 10.35
N SER A 273 -33.10 15.30 9.84
CA SER A 273 -33.49 15.43 8.44
C SER A 273 -35.00 15.72 8.30
N GLU A 274 -35.32 16.55 7.34
CA GLU A 274 -36.69 16.90 6.97
C GLU A 274 -36.92 16.46 5.52
N GLN A 275 -37.98 15.72 5.30
CA GLN A 275 -38.44 15.30 3.98
C GLN A 275 -39.75 15.99 3.63
N TYR A 276 -39.71 16.75 2.55
CA TYR A 276 -40.89 17.42 2.00
C TYR A 276 -41.63 16.45 1.07
N LEU A 277 -42.80 15.97 1.51
CA LEU A 277 -43.63 15.03 0.75
C LEU A 277 -44.98 15.68 0.43
N ALA A 278 -45.57 15.29 -0.69
CA ALA A 278 -46.93 15.76 -1.06
C ALA A 278 -48.02 15.40 -0.02
N THR A 279 -47.76 14.39 0.83
CA THR A 279 -48.64 13.92 1.89
C THR A 279 -48.37 14.55 3.26
N GLY A 280 -47.52 15.58 3.33
CA GLY A 280 -47.05 16.22 4.56
C GLY A 280 -45.60 15.91 4.89
N ASN A 281 -44.93 16.83 5.58
CA ASN A 281 -43.52 16.72 5.92
C ASN A 281 -43.26 15.58 6.92
N ARG A 282 -42.11 14.95 6.78
CA ARG A 282 -41.57 13.98 7.74
C ARG A 282 -40.30 14.50 8.34
N TYR A 283 -40.16 14.35 9.64
CA TYR A 283 -39.02 14.75 10.44
C TYR A 283 -38.38 13.50 11.01
N GLN A 284 -37.08 13.37 10.83
CA GLN A 284 -36.30 12.26 11.35
C GLN A 284 -35.17 12.77 12.23
N ASN A 285 -35.14 12.31 13.47
CA ASN A 285 -34.05 12.49 14.39
C ASN A 285 -33.33 11.16 14.54
N SER A 286 -32.02 11.15 14.39
CA SER A 286 -31.22 9.97 14.70
C SER A 286 -30.00 10.34 15.52
N ALA A 287 -29.66 9.49 16.48
CA ALA A 287 -28.45 9.55 17.25
C ALA A 287 -27.75 8.20 17.17
N SER A 288 -26.45 8.18 16.96
CA SER A 288 -25.70 6.94 16.96
C SER A 288 -24.34 7.11 17.63
N THR A 289 -23.94 6.08 18.37
CA THR A 289 -22.62 5.94 18.98
C THR A 289 -21.99 4.70 18.41
N SER A 290 -20.81 4.83 17.85
CA SER A 290 -20.06 3.71 17.28
C SER A 290 -18.67 3.62 17.85
N THR A 291 -18.19 2.40 18.05
CA THR A 291 -16.78 2.12 18.33
C THR A 291 -16.22 1.20 17.28
N ASN A 292 -15.01 1.50 16.86
CA ASN A 292 -14.28 0.70 15.87
C ASN A 292 -12.90 0.35 16.44
N ARG A 293 -12.58 -0.94 16.50
CA ARG A 293 -11.26 -1.45 16.84
C ARG A 293 -10.75 -2.26 15.66
N ASN A 294 -9.65 -1.82 15.09
CA ASN A 294 -9.02 -2.51 13.97
C ASN A 294 -7.57 -2.84 14.30
N THR A 295 -7.19 -4.09 14.10
CA THR A 295 -5.80 -4.55 14.23
C THR A 295 -5.39 -5.20 12.92
N MET A 296 -4.34 -4.70 12.30
CA MET A 296 -3.85 -5.17 11.01
C MET A 296 -2.35 -5.42 11.08
N GLY A 297 -1.92 -6.58 10.65
CA GLY A 297 -0.53 -6.94 10.40
C GLY A 297 -0.34 -7.34 8.96
N ASN A 298 0.62 -6.76 8.27
CA ASN A 298 0.99 -7.15 6.92
C ASN A 298 2.51 -7.19 6.79
N GLY A 299 3.00 -8.07 5.95
CA GLY A 299 4.41 -8.21 5.66
C GLY A 299 4.66 -8.65 4.23
N SER A 300 5.78 -8.22 3.69
CA SER A 300 6.29 -8.68 2.41
C SER A 300 7.74 -9.11 2.54
N LEU A 301 8.11 -10.14 1.81
CA LEU A 301 9.48 -10.61 1.67
C LEU A 301 9.73 -10.88 0.19
N GLY A 302 10.83 -10.35 -0.33
CA GLY A 302 11.19 -10.51 -1.73
C GLY A 302 12.66 -10.75 -1.93
N MET A 303 12.98 -11.46 -3.00
CA MET A 303 14.33 -11.81 -3.41
C MET A 303 14.49 -11.50 -4.89
N ARG A 304 15.57 -10.80 -5.24
CA ARG A 304 16.02 -10.56 -6.61
C ARG A 304 17.38 -11.19 -6.81
N TRP A 305 17.50 -12.02 -7.83
CA TRP A 305 18.74 -12.73 -8.12
C TRP A 305 19.03 -12.79 -9.63
N SER A 306 20.11 -12.14 -10.04
CA SER A 306 20.68 -12.29 -11.38
C SER A 306 21.72 -13.42 -11.32
N MET A 307 21.33 -14.66 -11.69
CA MET A 307 22.26 -15.80 -11.67
C MET A 307 23.46 -15.56 -12.56
N ASP A 308 23.19 -15.03 -13.75
CA ASP A 308 24.17 -14.56 -14.73
C ASP A 308 23.63 -13.29 -15.41
N ASP A 309 24.34 -12.79 -16.41
CA ASP A 309 23.94 -11.57 -17.12
C ASP A 309 22.70 -11.78 -18.04
N LYS A 310 22.27 -13.02 -18.23
CA LYS A 310 21.16 -13.43 -19.10
C LYS A 310 19.97 -14.04 -18.33
N THR A 311 20.14 -14.34 -17.02
CA THR A 311 19.11 -15.02 -16.22
C THR A 311 18.78 -14.22 -14.98
N TYR A 312 17.50 -13.87 -14.84
CA TYR A 312 16.97 -13.09 -13.74
C TYR A 312 15.85 -13.83 -13.03
N PHE A 313 15.93 -13.87 -11.73
CA PHE A 313 14.96 -14.43 -10.81
C PHE A 313 14.38 -13.35 -9.91
N ASN A 314 13.06 -13.36 -9.75
CA ASN A 314 12.39 -12.56 -8.74
C ASN A 314 11.30 -13.41 -8.06
N ILE A 315 11.33 -13.43 -6.74
CA ILE A 315 10.31 -14.12 -5.93
C ILE A 315 9.84 -13.13 -4.87
N GLY A 316 8.54 -13.01 -4.70
CA GLY A 316 7.93 -12.17 -3.68
C GLY A 316 6.81 -12.92 -2.96
N GLY A 317 6.73 -12.74 -1.64
CA GLY A 317 5.66 -13.24 -0.81
C GLY A 317 5.04 -12.11 -0.01
N ASN A 318 3.71 -12.14 0.16
CA ASN A 318 2.98 -11.20 1.00
C ASN A 318 2.11 -11.97 1.97
N PHE A 319 2.02 -11.48 3.17
CA PHE A 319 1.15 -11.98 4.22
C PHE A 319 0.37 -10.81 4.82
N SER A 320 -0.91 -11.01 5.08
CA SER A 320 -1.76 -10.03 5.76
C SER A 320 -2.68 -10.73 6.74
N LYS A 321 -2.86 -10.14 7.92
CA LYS A 321 -3.87 -10.51 8.89
C LYS A 321 -4.57 -9.27 9.39
N SER A 322 -5.91 -9.27 9.41
CA SER A 322 -6.72 -8.17 9.91
C SER A 322 -7.80 -8.69 10.85
N LYS A 323 -8.01 -7.95 11.93
CA LYS A 323 -9.08 -8.18 12.90
C LYS A 323 -9.81 -6.87 13.13
N SER A 324 -11.12 -6.87 12.99
CA SER A 324 -11.95 -5.69 13.21
C SER A 324 -13.11 -6.04 14.12
N ASP A 325 -13.33 -5.20 15.15
CA ASP A 325 -14.49 -5.25 16.04
C ASP A 325 -15.21 -3.90 15.97
N ASN A 326 -16.44 -3.90 15.51
CA ASN A 326 -17.28 -2.70 15.39
C ASN A 326 -18.53 -2.87 16.23
N THR A 327 -18.84 -1.86 17.04
CA THR A 327 -20.13 -1.77 17.74
C THR A 327 -20.85 -0.50 17.26
N ASN A 328 -22.15 -0.56 17.10
CA ASN A 328 -22.97 0.58 16.74
C ASN A 328 -24.31 0.54 17.47
N ASP A 329 -24.54 1.53 18.33
CA ASP A 329 -25.79 1.78 19.00
C ASP A 329 -26.47 2.98 18.35
N SER A 330 -27.69 2.80 17.86
CA SER A 330 -28.43 3.86 17.17
C SER A 330 -29.87 3.93 17.62
N GLN A 331 -30.34 5.16 17.74
CA GLN A 331 -31.75 5.47 18.00
C GLN A 331 -32.22 6.41 16.91
N GLN A 332 -33.39 6.11 16.34
CA GLN A 332 -33.99 6.90 15.30
C GLN A 332 -35.47 7.09 15.65
N SER A 333 -36.01 8.30 15.53
CA SER A 333 -37.42 8.61 15.63
C SER A 333 -37.89 9.34 14.38
N THR A 334 -39.05 8.98 13.90
CA THR A 334 -39.71 9.64 12.76
C THR A 334 -41.04 10.21 13.21
N SER A 335 -41.30 11.47 12.92
CA SER A 335 -42.56 12.16 13.18
C SER A 335 -43.10 12.82 11.91
N SER A 336 -44.41 13.06 11.89
CA SER A 336 -45.08 13.86 10.87
C SER A 336 -45.28 15.29 11.35
N GLU A 337 -45.85 16.12 10.52
CA GLU A 337 -46.25 17.48 10.84
C GLU A 337 -47.07 17.54 12.13
N GLY A 338 -46.78 18.50 13.03
CA GLY A 338 -47.40 18.59 14.35
C GLY A 338 -46.84 17.63 15.39
N ASP A 339 -45.58 17.14 15.19
CA ASP A 339 -44.83 16.27 16.10
C ASP A 339 -45.52 14.92 16.45
N LYS A 340 -46.37 14.45 15.54
CA LYS A 340 -47.01 13.14 15.69
C LYS A 340 -45.98 12.04 15.37
N ARG A 341 -45.62 11.24 16.35
CA ARG A 341 -44.68 10.12 16.18
C ARG A 341 -45.25 9.08 15.22
N ILE A 342 -44.44 8.67 14.23
CA ILE A 342 -44.76 7.61 13.28
C ILE A 342 -44.10 6.31 13.72
N ASN A 343 -42.83 6.34 13.96
CA ASN A 343 -42.09 5.20 14.47
C ASN A 343 -40.84 5.62 15.28
N SER A 344 -40.35 4.71 16.08
CA SER A 344 -39.03 4.77 16.67
C SER A 344 -38.30 3.45 16.46
N ILE A 345 -36.98 3.52 16.23
CA ILE A 345 -36.14 2.37 16.02
C ILE A 345 -34.95 2.49 16.96
N THR A 346 -34.74 1.50 17.81
CA THR A 346 -33.53 1.33 18.59
C THR A 346 -32.78 0.13 18.01
N ARG A 347 -31.52 0.31 17.67
CA ARG A 347 -30.70 -0.77 17.12
C ARG A 347 -29.35 -0.81 17.82
N ASN A 348 -28.98 -2.00 18.24
CA ASN A 348 -27.68 -2.35 18.73
C ASN A 348 -27.08 -3.38 17.79
N SER A 349 -25.85 -3.15 17.29
CA SER A 349 -25.20 -4.07 16.39
C SER A 349 -23.72 -4.20 16.70
N ASP A 350 -23.27 -5.45 16.76
CA ASP A 350 -21.88 -5.85 16.91
C ASP A 350 -21.44 -6.59 15.66
N SER A 351 -20.27 -6.25 15.13
CA SER A 351 -19.68 -6.96 14.00
C SER A 351 -18.22 -7.25 14.27
N LYS A 352 -17.82 -8.51 14.05
CA LYS A 352 -16.45 -8.99 14.18
C LYS A 352 -15.99 -9.57 12.86
N SER A 353 -14.84 -9.11 12.37
CA SER A 353 -14.22 -9.64 11.17
C SER A 353 -12.81 -10.12 11.48
N ASP A 354 -12.48 -11.33 11.07
CA ASP A 354 -11.11 -11.89 11.10
C ASP A 354 -10.75 -12.32 9.69
N SER A 355 -9.67 -11.80 9.15
CA SER A 355 -9.21 -12.15 7.81
C SER A 355 -7.72 -12.39 7.78
N HIS A 356 -7.28 -13.32 6.95
CA HIS A 356 -5.89 -13.51 6.62
C HIS A 356 -5.71 -13.86 5.15
N SER A 357 -4.61 -13.39 4.60
CA SER A 357 -4.23 -13.71 3.23
C SER A 357 -2.75 -13.99 3.13
N PHE A 358 -2.42 -14.86 2.20
CA PHE A 358 -1.05 -15.19 1.83
C PHE A 358 -0.95 -15.24 0.31
N SER A 359 0.08 -14.65 -0.25
CA SER A 359 0.35 -14.74 -1.68
C SER A 359 1.84 -14.88 -1.96
N VAL A 360 2.17 -15.65 -2.99
CA VAL A 360 3.52 -15.78 -3.53
C VAL A 360 3.47 -15.56 -5.02
N ASN A 361 4.42 -14.81 -5.53
CA ASN A 361 4.67 -14.65 -6.95
C ASN A 361 6.12 -14.95 -7.26
N ALA A 362 6.38 -15.58 -8.38
CA ALA A 362 7.71 -15.89 -8.86
C ALA A 362 7.79 -15.62 -10.36
N ASP A 363 8.87 -15.02 -10.80
CA ASP A 363 9.18 -14.83 -12.20
C ASP A 363 10.64 -15.17 -12.49
N VAL A 364 10.84 -15.84 -13.59
CA VAL A 364 12.14 -16.22 -14.12
C VAL A 364 12.23 -15.77 -15.56
N THR A 365 13.25 -15.00 -15.89
CA THR A 365 13.48 -14.56 -17.27
C THR A 365 14.87 -14.97 -17.71
N ARG A 366 14.97 -15.56 -18.90
CA ARG A 366 16.22 -15.91 -19.54
C ARG A 366 16.29 -15.31 -20.94
N VAL A 367 17.40 -14.63 -21.20
CA VAL A 367 17.78 -14.17 -22.54
C VAL A 367 18.48 -15.31 -23.27
N LEU A 368 17.96 -15.71 -24.43
CA LEU A 368 18.42 -16.87 -25.19
C LEU A 368 19.58 -16.56 -26.12
N ASN A 369 19.64 -15.31 -26.63
CA ASN A 369 20.66 -14.90 -27.58
C ASN A 369 21.02 -13.43 -27.43
N ASP A 370 22.10 -13.01 -28.07
CA ASP A 370 22.62 -11.62 -27.97
C ASP A 370 21.73 -10.60 -28.69
N LYS A 371 20.79 -11.05 -29.53
CA LYS A 371 19.76 -10.19 -30.16
C LYS A 371 18.69 -9.78 -29.14
N GLY A 372 18.61 -10.45 -27.96
CA GLY A 372 17.66 -10.15 -26.90
C GLY A 372 16.36 -10.96 -26.96
N THR A 373 16.33 -12.08 -27.70
CA THR A 373 15.22 -13.04 -27.59
C THR A 373 15.18 -13.56 -26.16
N SER A 374 14.03 -13.51 -25.49
CA SER A 374 13.91 -13.93 -24.10
C SER A 374 12.62 -14.69 -23.82
N ILE A 375 12.71 -15.61 -22.89
CA ILE A 375 11.57 -16.34 -22.33
C ILE A 375 11.42 -15.96 -20.85
N SER A 376 10.18 -15.64 -20.45
CA SER A 376 9.81 -15.39 -19.07
C SER A 376 8.76 -16.38 -18.62
N LEU A 377 9.00 -17.06 -17.50
CA LEU A 377 8.02 -17.88 -16.79
C LEU A 377 7.52 -17.10 -15.59
N THR A 378 6.22 -17.05 -15.38
CA THR A 378 5.60 -16.41 -14.23
C THR A 378 4.68 -17.38 -13.51
N GLY A 379 4.70 -17.35 -12.19
CA GLY A 379 3.81 -18.15 -11.36
C GLY A 379 3.27 -17.31 -10.21
N SER A 380 2.01 -17.51 -9.85
CA SER A 380 1.45 -16.92 -8.65
C SER A 380 0.50 -17.88 -7.94
N TYR A 381 0.47 -17.76 -6.63
CA TYR A 381 -0.49 -18.43 -5.76
C TYR A 381 -1.00 -17.45 -4.72
N SER A 382 -2.29 -17.49 -4.44
CA SER A 382 -2.89 -16.73 -3.34
C SER A 382 -3.97 -17.54 -2.63
N ASP A 383 -3.99 -17.45 -1.31
CA ASP A 383 -5.03 -18.01 -0.43
C ASP A 383 -5.48 -16.91 0.53
N SER A 384 -6.77 -16.66 0.59
CA SER A 384 -7.35 -15.72 1.55
C SER A 384 -8.57 -16.35 2.21
N LYS A 385 -8.69 -16.11 3.51
CA LYS A 385 -9.83 -16.52 4.31
C LYS A 385 -10.30 -15.35 5.13
N SER A 386 -11.61 -15.20 5.21
CA SER A 386 -12.24 -14.22 6.09
C SER A 386 -13.46 -14.83 6.76
N THR A 387 -13.70 -14.43 7.98
CA THR A 387 -14.92 -14.76 8.73
C THR A 387 -15.49 -13.45 9.24
N ASN A 388 -16.75 -13.21 8.93
CA ASN A 388 -17.48 -12.07 9.45
C ASN A 388 -18.65 -12.59 10.30
N GLU A 389 -18.73 -12.11 11.53
CA GLU A 389 -19.80 -12.38 12.48
C GLU A 389 -20.50 -11.08 12.79
N SER A 390 -21.81 -11.03 12.67
CA SER A 390 -22.59 -9.86 13.06
C SER A 390 -23.79 -10.27 13.88
N HIS A 391 -24.03 -9.51 14.93
CA HIS A 391 -25.20 -9.62 15.78
C HIS A 391 -25.94 -8.29 15.75
N SER A 392 -27.21 -8.30 15.44
CA SER A 392 -28.04 -7.10 15.37
C SER A 392 -29.32 -7.32 16.14
N LEU A 393 -29.50 -6.50 17.16
CA LEU A 393 -30.72 -6.42 17.95
C LEU A 393 -31.45 -5.13 17.59
N SER A 394 -32.68 -5.20 17.16
CA SER A 394 -33.48 -4.01 16.86
C SER A 394 -34.88 -4.12 17.41
N GLU A 395 -35.34 -3.01 17.96
CA GLU A 395 -36.70 -2.78 18.39
C GLU A 395 -37.31 -1.65 17.56
N THR A 396 -38.40 -1.92 16.88
CA THR A 396 -39.11 -0.92 16.10
C THR A 396 -40.52 -0.76 16.66
N THR A 397 -40.84 0.42 17.18
CA THR A 397 -42.19 0.77 17.64
C THR A 397 -42.91 1.58 16.55
N TYR A 398 -44.05 1.11 16.12
CA TYR A 398 -44.95 1.83 15.22
C TYR A 398 -46.07 2.43 16.06
N TYR A 399 -46.18 3.76 16.03
CA TYR A 399 -47.20 4.49 16.75
C TYR A 399 -48.45 4.59 15.91
N GLN A 400 -49.57 4.21 16.46
CA GLN A 400 -50.85 4.32 15.76
C GLN A 400 -51.41 5.73 15.91
N LEU A 401 -51.66 6.39 14.76
CA LEU A 401 -52.15 7.78 14.72
C LEU A 401 -53.66 7.88 15.00
N GLU A 402 -54.39 6.77 14.91
CA GLU A 402 -55.86 6.72 15.15
C GLU A 402 -56.18 5.73 16.28
N SER A 403 -56.80 6.24 17.32
CA SER A 403 -57.12 5.48 18.55
C SER A 403 -58.20 4.38 18.36
N SER A 404 -58.74 4.20 17.16
CA SER A 404 -59.79 3.22 16.87
C SER A 404 -59.28 1.81 16.53
N LEU A 405 -57.98 1.60 16.35
CA LEU A 405 -57.38 0.36 15.81
C LEU A 405 -56.50 -0.42 16.77
N GLY A 406 -56.41 -0.07 18.05
CA GLY A 406 -55.56 -0.76 19.03
C GLY A 406 -54.29 0.02 19.36
N GLY A 407 -53.49 -0.48 20.29
CA GLY A 407 -52.27 0.16 20.78
C GLY A 407 -51.09 0.09 19.79
N ASP A 408 -50.00 0.73 20.18
CA ASP A 408 -48.74 0.72 19.43
C ASP A 408 -48.25 -0.71 19.16
N SER A 409 -47.66 -0.92 17.99
CA SER A 409 -47.10 -2.22 17.60
C SER A 409 -45.58 -2.20 17.76
N VAL A 410 -45.02 -3.19 18.44
CA VAL A 410 -43.58 -3.33 18.66
C VAL A 410 -43.06 -4.58 17.94
N LEU A 411 -42.07 -4.38 17.10
CA LEU A 411 -41.36 -5.44 16.38
C LEU A 411 -39.97 -5.59 16.95
N TYR A 412 -39.70 -6.75 17.53
CA TYR A 412 -38.37 -7.15 17.97
C TYR A 412 -37.70 -8.02 16.93
N ARG A 413 -36.45 -7.72 16.62
CA ARG A 413 -35.62 -8.51 15.73
C ARG A 413 -34.28 -8.76 16.37
N ASN A 414 -33.91 -10.04 16.54
CA ASN A 414 -32.61 -10.48 17.03
C ASN A 414 -31.98 -11.37 15.95
N GLN A 415 -30.99 -10.83 15.24
CA GLN A 415 -30.37 -11.51 14.11
C GLN A 415 -28.90 -11.72 14.35
N TYR A 416 -28.46 -12.98 14.23
CA TYR A 416 -27.05 -13.37 14.20
C TYR A 416 -26.68 -13.90 12.82
N GLN A 417 -25.55 -13.45 12.29
CA GLN A 417 -25.05 -13.86 11.01
C GLN A 417 -23.58 -14.27 11.12
N HIS A 418 -23.26 -15.43 10.58
CA HIS A 418 -21.90 -15.96 10.47
C HIS A 418 -21.56 -16.18 9.00
N SER A 419 -20.49 -15.54 8.51
CA SER A 419 -20.16 -15.50 7.07
C SER A 419 -18.69 -15.81 6.82
N PRO A 420 -18.29 -17.10 6.81
CA PRO A 420 -16.96 -17.51 6.36
C PRO A 420 -16.83 -17.42 4.84
N SER A 421 -15.68 -16.99 4.38
CA SER A 421 -15.32 -16.93 2.97
C SER A 421 -13.88 -17.38 2.74
N THR A 422 -13.64 -18.12 1.68
CA THR A 422 -12.31 -18.53 1.21
C THR A 422 -12.15 -18.23 -0.26
N ASN A 423 -10.99 -17.70 -0.63
CA ASN A 423 -10.63 -17.49 -2.02
C ASN A 423 -9.23 -18.03 -2.28
N ARG A 424 -9.09 -18.94 -3.27
CA ARG A 424 -7.82 -19.52 -3.71
C ARG A 424 -7.65 -19.28 -5.18
N ALA A 425 -6.49 -18.71 -5.55
CA ALA A 425 -6.15 -18.51 -6.94
C ALA A 425 -4.72 -18.93 -7.22
N TYR A 426 -4.49 -19.45 -8.42
CA TYR A 426 -3.16 -19.69 -8.94
C TYR A 426 -3.09 -19.33 -10.41
N SER A 427 -1.92 -18.91 -10.85
CA SER A 427 -1.67 -18.70 -12.27
C SER A 427 -0.26 -19.14 -12.66
N VAL A 428 -0.13 -19.58 -13.89
CA VAL A 428 1.15 -19.90 -14.53
C VAL A 428 1.13 -19.28 -15.93
N GLY A 429 2.20 -18.59 -16.29
CA GLY A 429 2.31 -17.93 -17.58
C GLY A 429 3.70 -18.10 -18.19
N ILE A 430 3.74 -18.07 -19.51
CA ILE A 430 4.95 -18.03 -20.32
C ILE A 430 4.85 -16.86 -21.29
N ASN A 431 5.93 -16.10 -21.42
CA ASN A 431 6.04 -15.00 -22.38
C ASN A 431 7.32 -15.17 -23.19
N LEU A 432 7.19 -15.10 -24.51
CA LEU A 432 8.28 -15.06 -25.46
C LEU A 432 8.40 -13.62 -25.97
N THR A 433 9.58 -13.03 -25.87
CA THR A 433 9.91 -11.74 -26.50
C THR A 433 10.91 -11.96 -27.61
N GLN A 434 10.53 -11.59 -28.83
CA GLN A 434 11.35 -11.73 -30.03
C GLN A 434 11.64 -10.35 -30.63
N PRO A 435 12.90 -9.89 -30.66
CA PRO A 435 13.29 -8.71 -31.43
C PRO A 435 13.08 -8.95 -32.94
N LEU A 436 12.32 -8.09 -33.59
CA LEU A 436 12.11 -8.09 -35.05
C LEU A 436 13.05 -7.11 -35.74
N ALA A 437 13.33 -5.97 -35.08
CA ALA A 437 14.28 -4.96 -35.52
C ALA A 437 14.95 -4.32 -34.30
N GLU A 438 15.87 -3.39 -34.47
CA GLU A 438 16.60 -2.72 -33.40
C GLU A 438 15.66 -2.11 -32.34
N ASN A 439 14.60 -1.47 -32.81
CA ASN A 439 13.62 -0.79 -31.93
C ASN A 439 12.24 -1.46 -31.90
N LEU A 440 12.04 -2.59 -32.58
CA LEU A 440 10.76 -3.27 -32.69
C LEU A 440 10.84 -4.68 -32.10
N ARG A 441 9.92 -5.00 -31.18
CA ARG A 441 9.80 -6.31 -30.54
C ARG A 441 8.40 -6.84 -30.62
N LEU A 442 8.31 -8.14 -30.85
CA LEU A 442 7.10 -8.94 -30.73
C LEU A 442 7.09 -9.65 -29.39
N GLN A 443 5.98 -9.60 -28.67
CA GLN A 443 5.77 -10.37 -27.46
C GLN A 443 4.56 -11.27 -27.64
N LEU A 444 4.77 -12.56 -27.42
CA LEU A 444 3.73 -13.59 -27.37
C LEU A 444 3.61 -14.06 -25.93
N GLY A 445 2.41 -14.12 -25.41
CA GLY A 445 2.16 -14.58 -24.04
C GLY A 445 1.02 -15.58 -23.98
N TYR A 446 1.16 -16.53 -23.08
CA TYR A 446 0.10 -17.40 -22.65
C TYR A 446 0.10 -17.48 -21.13
N ARG A 447 -1.10 -17.37 -20.52
CA ARG A 447 -1.29 -17.55 -19.09
C ARG A 447 -2.53 -18.39 -18.84
N TYR A 448 -2.39 -19.35 -17.98
CA TYR A 448 -3.49 -20.07 -17.37
C TYR A 448 -3.71 -19.58 -15.95
N SER A 449 -4.96 -19.35 -15.57
CA SER A 449 -5.33 -19.02 -14.19
C SER A 449 -6.58 -19.76 -13.75
N ALA A 450 -6.60 -20.10 -12.48
CA ALA A 450 -7.76 -20.71 -11.84
C ALA A 450 -8.03 -20.03 -10.51
N ASN A 451 -9.29 -19.73 -10.26
CA ASN A 451 -9.77 -19.14 -9.02
C ASN A 451 -10.95 -19.94 -8.50
N ARG A 452 -10.95 -20.22 -7.20
CA ARG A 452 -12.08 -20.82 -6.47
C ARG A 452 -12.41 -19.95 -5.27
N GLN A 453 -13.64 -19.47 -5.25
CA GLN A 453 -14.20 -18.73 -4.14
C GLN A 453 -15.36 -19.52 -3.54
N VAL A 454 -15.37 -19.63 -2.22
CA VAL A 454 -16.47 -20.20 -1.44
C VAL A 454 -16.87 -19.18 -0.40
N SER A 455 -18.14 -18.88 -0.33
CA SER A 455 -18.74 -17.99 0.67
C SER A 455 -19.97 -18.67 1.24
N ASP A 456 -20.05 -18.72 2.53
CA ASP A 456 -21.18 -19.27 3.27
C ASP A 456 -21.72 -18.17 4.18
N ARG A 457 -23.01 -17.96 4.18
CA ARG A 457 -23.71 -17.03 5.07
C ARG A 457 -24.80 -17.79 5.79
N ILE A 458 -24.62 -17.94 7.07
CA ILE A 458 -25.54 -18.62 7.97
C ILE A 458 -26.22 -17.56 8.82
N THR A 459 -27.54 -17.51 8.79
CA THR A 459 -28.34 -16.51 9.49
C THR A 459 -29.30 -17.19 10.47
N TYR A 460 -29.31 -16.67 11.70
CA TYR A 460 -30.27 -17.04 12.74
C TYR A 460 -31.09 -15.81 13.11
N GLU A 461 -32.36 -16.00 13.35
CA GLU A 461 -33.25 -14.99 13.91
C GLU A 461 -33.88 -15.56 15.19
N SER A 462 -33.63 -14.89 16.34
CA SER A 462 -34.04 -15.37 17.67
C SER A 462 -33.60 -16.83 17.93
N GLU A 463 -32.32 -17.14 17.61
CA GLU A 463 -31.66 -18.45 17.73
C GLU A 463 -32.19 -19.54 16.76
N VAL A 464 -33.19 -19.23 15.93
CA VAL A 464 -33.73 -20.13 14.93
C VAL A 464 -33.03 -19.91 13.60
N TYR A 465 -32.49 -21.00 13.03
CA TYR A 465 -31.86 -20.97 11.70
C TYR A 465 -32.86 -20.52 10.63
N GLN A 466 -32.45 -19.56 9.81
CA GLN A 466 -33.23 -18.98 8.73
C GLN A 466 -32.67 -19.42 7.38
N ASP A 467 -33.23 -20.46 6.81
CA ASP A 467 -32.80 -21.03 5.53
C ASP A 467 -32.94 -20.00 4.38
N SER A 468 -34.03 -19.23 4.35
CA SER A 468 -34.30 -18.20 3.34
C SER A 468 -33.32 -17.00 3.38
N LEU A 469 -32.68 -16.75 4.53
CA LEU A 469 -31.69 -15.70 4.72
C LEU A 469 -30.26 -16.21 4.66
N SER A 470 -30.08 -17.53 4.65
CA SER A 470 -28.79 -18.20 4.55
C SER A 470 -28.45 -18.49 3.10
N ASN A 471 -27.19 -18.35 2.75
CA ASN A 471 -26.74 -18.48 1.37
C ASN A 471 -25.35 -19.14 1.31
N TYR A 472 -25.25 -20.25 0.61
CA TYR A 472 -23.97 -20.85 0.22
C TYR A 472 -23.69 -20.55 -1.25
N THR A 473 -22.48 -20.07 -1.53
CA THR A 473 -22.05 -19.76 -2.89
C THR A 473 -20.66 -20.33 -3.13
N GLN A 474 -20.48 -21.10 -4.19
CA GLN A 474 -19.20 -21.52 -4.68
C GLN A 474 -19.04 -21.08 -6.13
N SER A 475 -18.03 -20.29 -6.40
CA SER A 475 -17.66 -19.94 -7.76
C SER A 475 -16.29 -20.50 -8.13
N ARG A 476 -16.16 -20.96 -9.38
CA ARG A 476 -14.89 -21.40 -9.95
C ARG A 476 -14.72 -20.72 -11.31
N THR A 477 -13.55 -20.17 -11.51
CA THR A 477 -13.18 -19.52 -12.76
C THR A 477 -11.90 -20.13 -13.28
N TYR A 478 -11.93 -20.57 -14.53
CA TYR A 478 -10.76 -21.03 -15.27
C TYR A 478 -10.59 -20.11 -16.47
N SER A 479 -9.44 -19.47 -16.57
CA SER A 479 -9.17 -18.49 -17.61
C SER A 479 -7.86 -18.82 -18.32
N HIS A 480 -7.90 -18.68 -19.64
CA HIS A 480 -6.74 -18.71 -20.52
C HIS A 480 -6.56 -17.30 -21.07
N GLU A 481 -5.36 -16.79 -21.03
CA GLU A 481 -5.01 -15.50 -21.62
C GLU A 481 -4.00 -15.76 -22.73
N LEU A 482 -4.34 -15.36 -23.95
CA LEU A 482 -3.39 -15.32 -25.06
C LEU A 482 -3.15 -13.85 -25.37
N SER A 483 -1.89 -13.46 -25.45
CA SER A 483 -1.51 -12.06 -25.71
C SER A 483 -0.52 -11.95 -26.85
N LEU A 484 -0.74 -10.94 -27.69
CA LEU A 484 0.13 -10.55 -28.80
C LEU A 484 0.37 -9.04 -28.69
N TYR A 485 1.63 -8.63 -28.55
CA TYR A 485 2.02 -7.23 -28.47
C TYR A 485 3.18 -6.90 -29.39
N PHE A 486 3.11 -5.73 -29.97
CA PHE A 486 4.20 -5.09 -30.69
C PHE A 486 4.67 -3.89 -29.87
N ASN A 487 5.96 -3.86 -29.57
CA ASN A 487 6.60 -2.80 -28.80
C ASN A 487 7.64 -2.12 -29.67
N TYR A 488 7.42 -0.86 -30.01
CA TYR A 488 8.37 -0.01 -30.70
C TYR A 488 8.94 1.05 -29.75
N ASN A 489 10.26 1.07 -29.58
CA ASN A 489 10.98 2.00 -28.72
C ASN A 489 11.99 2.82 -29.54
N GLY A 490 11.52 3.86 -30.20
CA GLY A 490 12.36 4.80 -30.93
C GLY A 490 12.80 5.99 -30.08
N LYS A 491 13.66 6.84 -30.60
CA LYS A 491 14.21 8.02 -29.88
C LYS A 491 13.13 9.05 -29.52
N ARG A 492 12.08 9.19 -30.29
CA ARG A 492 11.00 10.17 -30.09
C ARG A 492 9.65 9.50 -29.87
N TRP A 493 9.46 8.32 -30.44
CA TRP A 493 8.22 7.57 -30.39
C TRP A 493 8.38 6.30 -29.58
N GLN A 494 7.45 6.06 -28.70
CA GLN A 494 7.26 4.77 -28.05
C GLN A 494 5.83 4.33 -28.34
N VAL A 495 5.69 3.15 -28.93
CA VAL A 495 4.38 2.58 -29.28
C VAL A 495 4.30 1.17 -28.71
N ASN A 496 3.29 0.93 -27.93
CA ASN A 496 2.92 -0.39 -27.47
C ASN A 496 1.50 -0.67 -27.92
N THR A 497 1.33 -1.64 -28.80
CA THR A 497 0.02 -2.03 -29.32
C THR A 497 -0.14 -3.52 -29.32
N GLY A 498 -1.34 -3.99 -29.07
CA GLY A 498 -1.60 -5.42 -29.03
C GLY A 498 -3.02 -5.77 -28.69
N VAL A 499 -3.24 -7.04 -28.52
CA VAL A 499 -4.53 -7.61 -28.16
C VAL A 499 -4.34 -8.76 -27.19
N GLN A 500 -5.24 -8.85 -26.23
CA GLN A 500 -5.38 -10.02 -25.36
C GLN A 500 -6.73 -10.68 -25.65
N MET A 501 -6.70 -11.99 -25.75
CA MET A 501 -7.89 -12.83 -25.84
C MET A 501 -8.00 -13.64 -24.54
N HIS A 502 -9.15 -13.57 -23.89
CA HIS A 502 -9.42 -14.24 -22.62
C HIS A 502 -10.59 -15.23 -22.75
N PRO A 503 -10.35 -16.46 -23.24
CA PRO A 503 -11.29 -17.57 -23.06
C PRO A 503 -11.44 -17.89 -21.57
N GLU A 504 -12.66 -17.90 -21.10
CA GLU A 504 -12.96 -18.07 -19.69
C GLU A 504 -14.15 -19.00 -19.50
N ARG A 505 -14.04 -19.92 -18.54
CA ARG A 505 -15.14 -20.76 -18.05
C ARG A 505 -15.39 -20.44 -16.58
N ARG A 506 -16.61 -20.01 -16.29
CA ARG A 506 -17.09 -19.74 -14.93
C ARG A 506 -18.18 -20.71 -14.56
N SER A 507 -18.13 -21.27 -13.36
CA SER A 507 -19.23 -22.00 -12.75
C SER A 507 -19.64 -21.33 -11.43
N LEU A 508 -20.92 -21.35 -11.16
CA LEU A 508 -21.53 -20.86 -9.93
C LEU A 508 -22.49 -21.91 -9.40
N ASP A 509 -22.19 -22.40 -8.22
CA ASP A 509 -23.07 -23.25 -7.42
C ASP A 509 -23.61 -22.37 -6.28
N GLN A 510 -24.90 -22.16 -6.21
CA GLN A 510 -25.52 -21.32 -5.17
C GLN A 510 -26.73 -22.05 -4.58
N LYS A 511 -26.81 -22.00 -3.25
CA LYS A 511 -27.98 -22.46 -2.49
C LYS A 511 -28.48 -21.33 -1.60
N THR A 512 -29.77 -21.00 -1.71
CA THR A 512 -30.46 -20.04 -0.83
C THR A 512 -31.83 -20.63 -0.51
N GLY A 513 -32.02 -21.06 0.73
CA GLY A 513 -33.22 -21.79 1.09
C GLY A 513 -33.41 -23.06 0.25
N LEU A 514 -34.58 -23.22 -0.30
CA LEU A 514 -34.93 -24.30 -1.21
C LEU A 514 -34.45 -24.08 -2.65
N LEU A 515 -33.96 -22.88 -2.96
CA LEU A 515 -33.48 -22.55 -4.30
C LEU A 515 -32.03 -23.01 -4.46
N TYR A 516 -31.81 -23.88 -5.44
CA TYR A 516 -30.47 -24.29 -5.88
C TYR A 516 -30.25 -23.86 -7.32
N VAL A 517 -29.13 -23.20 -7.57
CA VAL A 517 -28.72 -22.75 -8.89
C VAL A 517 -27.33 -23.30 -9.19
N ASP A 518 -27.24 -24.04 -10.26
CA ASP A 518 -25.97 -24.46 -10.87
C ASP A 518 -25.90 -23.84 -12.28
N MET A 519 -24.92 -22.99 -12.48
CA MET A 519 -24.75 -22.27 -13.74
C MET A 519 -23.30 -22.39 -14.20
N VAL A 520 -23.14 -22.74 -15.47
CA VAL A 520 -21.84 -22.73 -16.16
C VAL A 520 -21.91 -21.80 -17.37
N ARG A 521 -20.95 -20.92 -17.49
CA ARG A 521 -20.83 -20.01 -18.62
C ARG A 521 -19.41 -20.04 -19.19
N THR A 522 -19.32 -20.11 -20.50
CA THR A 522 -18.07 -19.92 -21.23
C THR A 522 -18.16 -18.62 -22.04
N SER A 523 -17.12 -17.84 -22.02
CA SER A 523 -17.04 -16.58 -22.75
C SER A 523 -15.63 -16.34 -23.29
N VAL A 524 -15.53 -15.54 -24.31
CA VAL A 524 -14.25 -15.06 -24.86
C VAL A 524 -14.28 -13.56 -24.86
N ASN A 525 -13.37 -12.95 -24.15
CA ASN A 525 -13.24 -11.49 -24.05
C ASN A 525 -12.00 -11.04 -24.85
N TRP A 526 -12.08 -9.88 -25.47
CA TRP A 526 -11.00 -9.28 -26.24
C TRP A 526 -10.67 -7.92 -25.67
N ASN A 527 -9.40 -7.69 -25.36
CA ASN A 527 -8.91 -6.46 -24.78
C ASN A 527 -7.81 -5.89 -25.71
N PRO A 528 -8.14 -5.03 -26.67
CA PRO A 528 -7.16 -4.32 -27.47
C PRO A 528 -6.50 -3.22 -26.66
N GLN A 529 -5.21 -2.99 -26.93
CA GLN A 529 -4.42 -1.96 -26.26
C GLN A 529 -3.60 -1.17 -27.29
N LEU A 530 -3.55 0.15 -27.12
CA LEU A 530 -2.70 1.04 -27.88
C LEU A 530 -2.19 2.16 -26.98
N ASN A 531 -0.90 2.18 -26.72
CA ASN A 531 -0.25 3.24 -25.97
C ASN A 531 0.80 3.88 -26.89
N VAL A 532 0.65 5.16 -27.15
CA VAL A 532 1.56 5.95 -27.98
C VAL A 532 2.07 7.11 -27.15
N SER A 533 3.37 7.21 -27.04
CA SER A 533 4.04 8.34 -26.42
C SER A 533 5.02 8.94 -27.40
N TRP A 534 4.96 10.25 -27.56
CA TRP A 534 5.88 11.03 -28.36
C TRP A 534 6.45 12.17 -27.53
N HIS A 535 7.75 12.38 -27.63
CA HIS A 535 8.42 13.48 -26.96
C HIS A 535 9.45 14.15 -27.87
N GLN A 536 9.52 15.47 -27.80
CA GLN A 536 10.53 16.29 -28.46
C GLN A 536 10.81 17.54 -27.63
N GLY A 537 12.02 17.62 -27.06
CA GLY A 537 12.40 18.73 -26.18
C GLY A 537 11.51 18.78 -24.93
N LYS A 538 10.76 19.86 -24.77
CA LYS A 538 9.82 20.05 -23.62
C LYS A 538 8.38 19.62 -23.95
N THR A 539 8.11 19.20 -25.19
CA THR A 539 6.76 18.82 -25.64
C THR A 539 6.59 17.33 -25.58
N ARG A 540 5.50 16.89 -24.97
CA ARG A 540 5.09 15.49 -24.86
C ARG A 540 3.64 15.34 -25.32
N PHE A 541 3.38 14.28 -26.04
CA PHE A 541 2.06 13.82 -26.41
C PHE A 541 1.88 12.36 -26.00
N GLU A 542 0.77 12.05 -25.37
CA GLU A 542 0.41 10.69 -24.98
C GLU A 542 -1.00 10.37 -25.43
N LEU A 543 -1.16 9.18 -25.98
CA LEU A 543 -2.43 8.57 -26.32
C LEU A 543 -2.47 7.17 -25.70
N ASN A 544 -3.41 6.96 -24.79
CA ASN A 544 -3.63 5.67 -24.15
C ASN A 544 -5.04 5.19 -24.49
N TYR A 545 -5.12 4.01 -25.08
CA TYR A 545 -6.36 3.30 -25.33
C TYR A 545 -6.25 1.89 -24.77
N ASP A 546 -7.05 1.58 -23.79
CA ASP A 546 -7.16 0.26 -23.17
C ASP A 546 -8.60 -0.21 -23.30
N GLY A 547 -8.86 -1.06 -24.28
CA GLY A 547 -10.14 -1.72 -24.45
C GLY A 547 -10.30 -2.81 -23.39
N SER A 548 -11.41 -2.80 -22.67
CA SER A 548 -11.74 -3.88 -21.74
C SER A 548 -13.14 -4.40 -22.00
N SER A 549 -13.28 -5.71 -22.06
CA SER A 549 -14.57 -6.37 -22.04
C SER A 549 -14.73 -7.13 -20.72
N ARG A 550 -15.84 -6.89 -20.03
CA ARG A 550 -16.15 -7.57 -18.78
C ARG A 550 -17.52 -8.23 -18.88
N GLN A 551 -17.54 -9.49 -18.56
CA GLN A 551 -18.82 -10.20 -18.47
C GLN A 551 -19.54 -9.82 -17.17
N PRO A 552 -20.89 -9.73 -17.20
CA PRO A 552 -21.67 -9.58 -15.98
C PRO A 552 -21.33 -10.67 -14.97
N ASP A 553 -21.39 -10.33 -13.69
CA ASP A 553 -21.28 -11.34 -12.65
C ASP A 553 -22.41 -12.37 -12.76
N LEU A 554 -22.09 -13.65 -12.56
CA LEU A 554 -23.09 -14.73 -12.67
C LEU A 554 -24.26 -14.52 -11.69
N GLY A 555 -23.97 -13.95 -10.49
CA GLY A 555 -24.98 -13.60 -9.52
C GLY A 555 -25.95 -12.52 -10.01
N SER A 556 -25.49 -11.57 -10.84
CA SER A 556 -26.35 -10.51 -11.39
C SER A 556 -27.25 -10.98 -12.54
N LEU A 557 -26.95 -12.12 -13.12
CA LEU A 557 -27.76 -12.73 -14.19
C LEU A 557 -28.95 -13.52 -13.64
N MET A 558 -28.97 -13.78 -12.34
CA MET A 558 -30.11 -14.42 -11.70
C MET A 558 -31.19 -13.37 -11.44
N SER A 559 -32.40 -13.68 -11.89
CA SER A 559 -33.58 -12.88 -11.55
C SER A 559 -33.94 -13.13 -10.09
N TRP A 560 -33.47 -12.27 -9.19
CA TRP A 560 -33.92 -12.27 -7.82
C TRP A 560 -35.32 -11.64 -7.77
N SER A 561 -36.33 -12.41 -7.54
CA SER A 561 -37.58 -11.87 -6.98
C SER A 561 -37.32 -11.54 -5.51
N GLN A 562 -36.83 -10.33 -5.23
CA GLN A 562 -36.90 -9.80 -3.86
C GLN A 562 -38.37 -9.57 -3.54
N ILE A 563 -38.95 -10.51 -2.85
CA ILE A 563 -40.26 -10.29 -2.17
C ILE A 563 -40.00 -9.19 -1.13
N GLY A 564 -40.44 -7.94 -1.43
CA GLY A 564 -40.34 -6.81 -0.52
C GLY A 564 -39.69 -5.53 -1.02
N ARG A 565 -39.16 -5.47 -2.26
CA ARG A 565 -38.83 -4.21 -2.93
C ARG A 565 -39.51 -4.18 -4.30
N ALA A 566 -40.63 -3.50 -4.38
CA ALA A 566 -41.10 -2.98 -5.65
C ALA A 566 -40.04 -2.02 -6.18
N SER A 567 -39.09 -2.51 -6.99
CA SER A 567 -38.24 -1.65 -7.77
C SER A 567 -39.08 -1.15 -8.93
N CYS A 568 -39.64 0.04 -8.83
CA CYS A 568 -39.91 0.83 -10.02
C CYS A 568 -38.60 1.05 -10.76
N ARG A 569 -38.26 0.16 -11.67
CA ARG A 569 -37.35 0.49 -12.78
C ARG A 569 -38.23 1.17 -13.82
N GLU A 570 -38.34 2.47 -13.70
CA GLU A 570 -38.73 3.30 -14.81
C GLU A 570 -37.66 3.14 -15.91
N ARG A 571 -38.10 2.75 -17.11
CA ARG A 571 -37.27 2.70 -18.30
C ARG A 571 -36.90 4.14 -18.66
N VAL A 572 -35.64 4.43 -18.66
CA VAL A 572 -35.07 5.57 -19.42
C VAL A 572 -34.47 5.03 -20.69
#